data_ebcc6edb596972056a6e974174e36bc9
#
_entry.id   ebcc6edb596972056a6e974174e36bc9
#
_cell.length_a   1.000
_cell.length_b   1.000
_cell.length_c   1.000
_cell.angle_alpha   90.00
_cell.angle_beta   90.00
_cell.angle_gamma   90.00
#
_symmetry.space_group_name_H-M   'P 1'
#
loop_
_entity.id
_entity.type
_entity.pdbx_description
1 polymer ?
#
loop_
_entity_poly.entity_id
_entity_poly.type
_entity_poly.pdbx_seq_one_letter_code
_entity_poly.pdbx_strand_id
1 'polypeptide(L)'
;MIRYIVLLRHSRNYRLLFSAGFICMFGLWFSVVGVATLLIELGAPVWAITAVGVVSFVPNVFLAPINGIIVDKFQPKPLMTAMFITEMISIFMLIFIDSLDYLWLLLLIVVVRSVAGTLFFQTESSTLPKFLSRPYLKLANEMTGIIWTITYTFGMASAGIFIHYFGVRAAFILDFCLYVFSFFILLRLNFKDLARNAREPVFKMLKEGFSYLRSHPLVVHLIVLHAFVAVTTYDNLIALLAK
;
A
#
# COMPACT_ATOMS: atom_id res chain seq x y z
N MET A 1 23.75 9.46 -4.55
CA MET A 1 23.88 8.10 -3.99
C MET A 1 24.40 8.09 -2.55
N ILE A 2 25.52 8.72 -2.23
CA ILE A 2 26.11 8.74 -0.87
C ILE A 2 25.12 9.22 0.22
N ARG A 3 24.32 10.25 -0.06
CA ARG A 3 23.34 10.81 0.90
C ARG A 3 22.30 9.83 1.39
N TYR A 4 21.82 8.93 0.53
CA TYR A 4 20.83 7.90 0.88
C TYR A 4 21.42 6.82 1.78
N ILE A 5 22.68 6.43 1.51
CA ILE A 5 23.43 5.48 2.35
C ILE A 5 23.64 6.07 3.76
N VAL A 6 23.94 7.37 3.83
CA VAL A 6 24.08 8.08 5.12
C VAL A 6 22.77 8.01 5.91
N LEU A 7 21.63 8.27 5.29
CA LEU A 7 20.32 8.18 5.96
C LEU A 7 20.06 6.77 6.51
N LEU A 8 20.27 5.72 5.69
CA LEU A 8 20.10 4.34 6.11
C LEU A 8 21.02 3.92 7.26
N ARG A 9 22.23 4.51 7.32
CA ARG A 9 23.16 4.28 8.43
C ARG A 9 22.80 5.07 9.67
N HIS A 10 22.27 6.28 9.50
CA HIS A 10 21.95 7.20 10.59
C HIS A 10 20.76 6.73 11.42
N SER A 11 19.69 6.23 10.79
CA SER A 11 18.47 5.82 11.48
C SER A 11 18.18 4.33 11.34
N ARG A 12 18.31 3.59 12.45
CA ARG A 12 17.96 2.16 12.51
C ARG A 12 16.48 1.93 12.17
N ASN A 13 15.59 2.73 12.74
CA ASN A 13 14.14 2.59 12.51
C ASN A 13 13.80 2.86 11.04
N TYR A 14 14.40 3.90 10.42
CA TYR A 14 14.20 4.17 9.01
C TYR A 14 14.69 3.01 8.13
N ARG A 15 15.89 2.49 8.39
CA ARG A 15 16.43 1.35 7.65
C ARG A 15 15.53 0.13 7.71
N LEU A 16 15.01 -0.21 8.91
CA LEU A 16 14.08 -1.34 9.07
C LEU A 16 12.77 -1.10 8.31
N LEU A 17 12.19 0.10 8.44
CA LEU A 17 10.96 0.48 7.77
C LEU A 17 11.12 0.47 6.25
N PHE A 18 12.20 1.07 5.75
CA PHE A 18 12.57 1.07 4.34
C PHE A 18 12.75 -0.35 3.78
N SER A 19 13.47 -1.22 4.49
CA SER A 19 13.69 -2.60 4.05
C SER A 19 12.40 -3.41 4.03
N ALA A 20 11.56 -3.29 5.07
CA ALA A 20 10.27 -3.95 5.11
C ALA A 20 9.35 -3.44 3.99
N GLY A 21 9.28 -2.11 3.81
CA GLY A 21 8.50 -1.47 2.76
C GLY A 21 8.94 -1.90 1.35
N PHE A 22 10.23 -1.93 1.08
CA PHE A 22 10.76 -2.37 -0.22
C PHE A 22 10.37 -3.82 -0.54
N ILE A 23 10.52 -4.72 0.43
CA ILE A 23 10.23 -6.16 0.22
C ILE A 23 8.74 -6.39 0.02
N CYS A 24 7.88 -5.81 0.86
CA CYS A 24 6.44 -6.01 0.72
C CYS A 24 5.88 -5.31 -0.53
N MET A 25 6.41 -4.14 -0.92
CA MET A 25 6.01 -3.49 -2.18
C MET A 25 6.43 -4.32 -3.40
N PHE A 26 7.60 -4.95 -3.36
CA PHE A 26 8.02 -5.84 -4.43
C PHE A 26 7.07 -7.05 -4.54
N GLY A 27 6.73 -7.67 -3.39
CA GLY A 27 5.75 -8.77 -3.32
C GLY A 27 4.36 -8.39 -3.80
N LEU A 28 3.90 -7.18 -3.46
CA LEU A 28 2.59 -6.66 -3.87
C LEU A 28 2.34 -6.80 -5.39
N TRP A 29 3.37 -6.55 -6.21
CA TRP A 29 3.23 -6.63 -7.67
C TRP A 29 3.00 -8.05 -8.17
N PHE A 30 3.47 -9.06 -7.46
CA PHE A 30 3.14 -10.46 -7.76
C PHE A 30 1.66 -10.75 -7.56
N SER A 31 1.06 -10.22 -6.49
CA SER A 31 -0.38 -10.36 -6.29
C SER A 31 -1.19 -9.50 -7.25
N VAL A 32 -0.75 -8.29 -7.59
CA VAL A 32 -1.46 -7.42 -8.54
C VAL A 32 -1.54 -8.08 -9.92
N VAL A 33 -0.40 -8.52 -10.46
CA VAL A 33 -0.35 -9.25 -11.74
C VAL A 33 -1.06 -10.59 -11.61
N GLY A 34 -0.88 -11.30 -10.47
CA GLY A 34 -1.49 -12.59 -10.19
C GLY A 34 -3.02 -12.54 -10.18
N VAL A 35 -3.64 -11.53 -9.56
CA VAL A 35 -5.10 -11.36 -9.56
C VAL A 35 -5.63 -11.12 -10.97
N ALA A 36 -4.97 -10.27 -11.76
CA ALA A 36 -5.36 -10.02 -13.16
C ALA A 36 -5.26 -11.30 -13.99
N THR A 37 -4.13 -12.02 -13.86
CA THR A 37 -3.90 -13.28 -14.60
C THR A 37 -4.89 -14.35 -14.16
N LEU A 38 -5.16 -14.51 -12.86
CA LEU A 38 -6.13 -15.47 -12.32
C LEU A 38 -7.52 -15.24 -12.92
N LEU A 39 -7.99 -13.99 -12.98
CA LEU A 39 -9.29 -13.69 -13.57
C LEU A 39 -9.33 -14.00 -15.07
N ILE A 40 -8.23 -13.78 -15.79
CA ILE A 40 -8.12 -14.14 -17.20
C ILE A 40 -8.16 -15.66 -17.38
N GLU A 41 -7.39 -16.41 -16.59
CA GLU A 41 -7.33 -17.88 -16.62
C GLU A 41 -8.69 -18.52 -16.29
N LEU A 42 -9.44 -17.93 -15.35
CA LEU A 42 -10.79 -18.38 -14.99
C LEU A 42 -11.85 -17.96 -16.02
N GLY A 43 -11.49 -17.21 -17.07
CA GLY A 43 -12.47 -16.73 -18.06
C GLY A 43 -13.42 -15.67 -17.51
N ALA A 44 -12.99 -14.86 -16.55
CA ALA A 44 -13.81 -13.82 -15.96
C ALA A 44 -14.30 -12.80 -16.99
N PRO A 45 -15.53 -12.30 -16.87
CA PRO A 45 -16.05 -11.27 -17.76
C PRO A 45 -15.22 -9.96 -17.59
N VAL A 46 -15.14 -9.18 -18.67
CA VAL A 46 -14.35 -7.94 -18.73
C VAL A 46 -14.65 -7.00 -17.57
N TRP A 47 -15.93 -6.87 -17.18
CA TRP A 47 -16.32 -6.04 -16.05
C TRP A 47 -15.65 -6.44 -14.72
N ALA A 48 -15.42 -7.75 -14.50
CA ALA A 48 -14.79 -8.23 -13.28
C ALA A 48 -13.30 -7.81 -13.20
N ILE A 49 -12.59 -7.88 -14.32
CA ILE A 49 -11.20 -7.42 -14.42
C ILE A 49 -11.14 -5.91 -14.18
N THR A 50 -12.05 -5.14 -14.79
CA THR A 50 -12.14 -3.69 -14.58
C THR A 50 -12.53 -3.34 -13.14
N ALA A 51 -13.43 -4.12 -12.51
CA ALA A 51 -13.84 -3.92 -11.14
C ALA A 51 -12.66 -4.00 -10.16
N VAL A 52 -11.66 -4.85 -10.39
CA VAL A 52 -10.45 -4.91 -9.54
C VAL A 52 -9.78 -3.53 -9.44
N GLY A 53 -9.62 -2.82 -10.55
CA GLY A 53 -9.08 -1.47 -10.53
C GLY A 53 -9.96 -0.49 -9.73
N VAL A 54 -11.27 -0.52 -9.96
CA VAL A 54 -12.22 0.36 -9.26
C VAL A 54 -12.19 0.11 -7.74
N VAL A 55 -12.28 -1.16 -7.32
CA VAL A 55 -12.31 -1.50 -5.88
C VAL A 55 -10.96 -1.29 -5.19
N SER A 56 -9.87 -1.20 -5.94
CA SER A 56 -8.56 -0.86 -5.39
C SER A 56 -8.44 0.63 -5.02
N PHE A 57 -9.13 1.53 -5.71
CA PHE A 57 -8.99 2.98 -5.50
C PHE A 57 -10.20 3.62 -4.81
N VAL A 58 -11.41 3.28 -5.22
CA VAL A 58 -12.64 3.94 -4.75
C VAL A 58 -12.81 3.91 -3.23
N PRO A 59 -12.59 2.77 -2.52
CA PRO A 59 -12.72 2.75 -1.07
C PRO A 59 -11.77 3.71 -0.37
N ASN A 60 -10.56 3.88 -0.89
CA ASN A 60 -9.55 4.76 -0.30
C ASN A 60 -9.95 6.24 -0.37
N VAL A 61 -10.64 6.66 -1.43
CA VAL A 61 -11.15 8.03 -1.55
C VAL A 61 -12.21 8.30 -0.46
N PHE A 62 -13.17 7.38 -0.29
CA PHE A 62 -14.23 7.54 0.70
C PHE A 62 -13.73 7.36 2.14
N LEU A 63 -12.76 6.50 2.36
CA LEU A 63 -12.21 6.22 3.69
C LEU A 63 -11.07 7.18 4.09
N ALA A 64 -10.58 8.03 3.17
CA ALA A 64 -9.47 8.94 3.46
C ALA A 64 -9.63 9.77 4.75
N PRO A 65 -10.79 10.38 5.04
CA PRO A 65 -10.98 11.11 6.29
C PRO A 65 -10.93 10.20 7.53
N ILE A 66 -11.46 8.98 7.41
CA ILE A 66 -11.47 7.97 8.49
C ILE A 66 -10.06 7.46 8.73
N ASN A 67 -9.32 7.18 7.68
CA ASN A 67 -7.93 6.74 7.73
C ASN A 67 -7.04 7.75 8.46
N GLY A 68 -7.19 9.05 8.19
CA GLY A 68 -6.48 10.11 8.91
C GLY A 68 -6.73 10.04 10.43
N ILE A 69 -7.99 9.88 10.84
CA ILE A 69 -8.35 9.76 12.26
C ILE A 69 -7.75 8.50 12.89
N ILE A 70 -7.78 7.37 12.19
CA ILE A 70 -7.19 6.12 12.67
C ILE A 70 -5.69 6.30 12.89
N VAL A 71 -4.98 6.88 11.92
CA VAL A 71 -3.54 7.13 12.00
C VAL A 71 -3.17 8.06 13.17
N ASP A 72 -3.97 9.08 13.43
CA ASP A 72 -3.73 10.01 14.54
C ASP A 72 -4.08 9.40 15.91
N LYS A 73 -5.07 8.53 15.96
CA LYS A 73 -5.59 7.97 17.22
C LYS A 73 -4.80 6.77 17.72
N PHE A 74 -4.27 5.95 16.83
CA PHE A 74 -3.58 4.72 17.20
C PHE A 74 -2.06 4.89 17.22
N GLN A 75 -1.38 4.06 18.00
CA GLN A 75 0.08 4.02 17.98
C GLN A 75 0.58 3.43 16.65
N PRO A 76 1.66 4.00 16.05
CA PRO A 76 2.11 3.58 14.73
C PRO A 76 2.47 2.10 14.64
N LYS A 77 3.24 1.57 15.61
CA LYS A 77 3.71 0.18 15.53
C LYS A 77 2.58 -0.86 15.59
N PRO A 78 1.65 -0.83 16.58
CA PRO A 78 0.51 -1.73 16.59
C PRO A 78 -0.36 -1.60 15.32
N LEU A 79 -0.58 -0.38 14.83
CA LEU A 79 -1.38 -0.16 13.63
C LEU A 79 -0.70 -0.76 12.40
N MET A 80 0.58 -0.48 12.18
CA MET A 80 1.35 -1.10 11.09
C MET A 80 1.36 -2.63 11.18
N THR A 81 1.52 -3.17 12.39
CA THR A 81 1.49 -4.62 12.64
C THR A 81 0.14 -5.22 12.26
N ALA A 82 -0.96 -4.58 12.65
CA ALA A 82 -2.30 -5.01 12.29
C ALA A 82 -2.52 -5.00 10.77
N MET A 83 -2.06 -3.95 10.07
CA MET A 83 -2.16 -3.88 8.61
C MET A 83 -1.36 -4.98 7.91
N PHE A 84 -0.15 -5.28 8.38
CA PHE A 84 0.62 -6.40 7.85
C PHE A 84 -0.07 -7.76 8.05
N ILE A 85 -0.65 -8.00 9.22
CA ILE A 85 -1.41 -9.23 9.49
C ILE A 85 -2.62 -9.31 8.54
N THR A 86 -3.34 -8.20 8.35
CA THR A 86 -4.48 -8.13 7.42
C THR A 86 -4.04 -8.46 5.99
N GLU A 87 -2.92 -7.90 5.53
CA GLU A 87 -2.35 -8.22 4.22
C GLU A 87 -1.98 -9.71 4.10
N MET A 88 -1.27 -10.26 5.09
CA MET A 88 -0.88 -11.67 5.10
C MET A 88 -2.09 -12.61 5.03
N ILE A 89 -3.13 -12.34 5.82
CA ILE A 89 -4.37 -13.13 5.79
C ILE A 89 -5.02 -13.02 4.41
N SER A 90 -5.08 -11.81 3.86
CA SER A 90 -5.67 -11.55 2.55
C SER A 90 -4.93 -12.27 1.43
N ILE A 91 -3.59 -12.22 1.41
CA ILE A 91 -2.78 -12.95 0.41
C ILE A 91 -2.96 -14.46 0.58
N PHE A 92 -2.97 -14.95 1.82
CA PHE A 92 -3.20 -16.35 2.09
C PHE A 92 -4.54 -16.85 1.54
N MET A 93 -5.60 -16.05 1.68
CA MET A 93 -6.92 -16.37 1.10
C MET A 93 -6.89 -16.41 -0.43
N LEU A 94 -6.11 -15.54 -1.10
CA LEU A 94 -5.99 -15.55 -2.57
C LEU A 94 -5.44 -16.87 -3.10
N ILE A 95 -4.60 -17.59 -2.34
CA ILE A 95 -4.00 -18.87 -2.76
C ILE A 95 -5.07 -19.95 -3.04
N PHE A 96 -6.22 -19.83 -2.38
CA PHE A 96 -7.31 -20.83 -2.45
C PHE A 96 -8.41 -20.46 -3.44
N ILE A 97 -8.33 -19.32 -4.10
CA ILE A 97 -9.32 -18.94 -5.12
C ILE A 97 -8.99 -19.68 -6.41
N ASP A 98 -9.91 -20.53 -6.84
CA ASP A 98 -9.78 -21.39 -8.03
C ASP A 98 -11.03 -21.41 -8.92
N SER A 99 -12.06 -20.66 -8.57
CA SER A 99 -13.34 -20.60 -9.32
C SER A 99 -13.90 -19.18 -9.31
N LEU A 100 -14.66 -18.84 -10.35
CA LEU A 100 -15.45 -17.60 -10.41
C LEU A 100 -16.56 -17.52 -9.36
N ASP A 101 -16.94 -18.63 -8.73
CA ASP A 101 -17.89 -18.62 -7.61
C ASP A 101 -17.37 -17.76 -6.44
N TYR A 102 -16.04 -17.63 -6.31
CA TYR A 102 -15.38 -16.80 -5.32
C TYR A 102 -15.06 -15.38 -5.79
N LEU A 103 -15.62 -14.94 -6.93
CA LEU A 103 -15.32 -13.61 -7.48
C LEU A 103 -15.59 -12.48 -6.48
N TRP A 104 -16.72 -12.52 -5.78
CA TRP A 104 -17.05 -11.49 -4.78
C TRP A 104 -16.10 -11.51 -3.58
N LEU A 105 -15.64 -12.69 -3.17
CA LEU A 105 -14.62 -12.83 -2.14
C LEU A 105 -13.29 -12.24 -2.61
N LEU A 106 -12.87 -12.51 -3.86
CA LEU A 106 -11.68 -11.92 -4.45
C LEU A 106 -11.75 -10.39 -4.46
N LEU A 107 -12.86 -9.81 -4.92
CA LEU A 107 -13.05 -8.36 -4.91
C LEU A 107 -13.02 -7.78 -3.49
N LEU A 108 -13.63 -8.45 -2.52
CA LEU A 108 -13.56 -8.05 -1.11
C LEU A 108 -12.12 -8.10 -0.58
N ILE A 109 -11.36 -9.14 -0.90
CA ILE A 109 -9.95 -9.25 -0.52
C ILE A 109 -9.16 -8.08 -1.10
N VAL A 110 -9.37 -7.72 -2.36
CA VAL A 110 -8.70 -6.59 -3.00
C VAL A 110 -9.03 -5.27 -2.29
N VAL A 111 -10.31 -5.04 -1.92
CA VAL A 111 -10.71 -3.87 -1.11
C VAL A 111 -9.97 -3.84 0.22
N VAL A 112 -9.98 -4.93 0.96
CA VAL A 112 -9.34 -5.04 2.28
C VAL A 112 -7.84 -4.76 2.18
N ARG A 113 -7.17 -5.34 1.20
CA ARG A 113 -5.75 -5.10 0.93
C ARG A 113 -5.46 -3.63 0.59
N SER A 114 -6.26 -3.05 -0.28
CA SER A 114 -6.11 -1.65 -0.69
C SER A 114 -6.23 -0.69 0.52
N VAL A 115 -7.21 -0.92 1.40
CA VAL A 115 -7.39 -0.13 2.62
C VAL A 115 -6.23 -0.34 3.60
N ALA A 116 -5.81 -1.59 3.81
CA ALA A 116 -4.71 -1.92 4.71
C ALA A 116 -3.39 -1.30 4.23
N GLY A 117 -3.07 -1.41 2.94
CA GLY A 117 -1.88 -0.80 2.34
C GLY A 117 -1.88 0.73 2.44
N THR A 118 -3.03 1.37 2.21
CA THR A 118 -3.18 2.83 2.35
C THR A 118 -2.99 3.27 3.80
N LEU A 119 -3.59 2.57 4.77
CA LEU A 119 -3.41 2.85 6.20
C LEU A 119 -1.95 2.66 6.63
N PHE A 120 -1.30 1.61 6.15
CA PHE A 120 0.12 1.40 6.40
C PHE A 120 0.97 2.57 5.90
N PHE A 121 0.80 2.95 4.63
CA PHE A 121 1.53 4.06 4.01
C PHE A 121 1.30 5.39 4.70
N GLN A 122 0.05 5.71 5.07
CA GLN A 122 -0.28 6.93 5.80
C GLN A 122 0.34 6.92 7.21
N THR A 123 0.32 5.77 7.90
CA THR A 123 0.96 5.61 9.22
C THR A 123 2.46 5.79 9.12
N GLU A 124 3.11 5.22 8.11
CA GLU A 124 4.52 5.42 7.82
C GLU A 124 4.83 6.91 7.61
N SER A 125 4.14 7.55 6.66
CA SER A 125 4.34 8.95 6.29
C SER A 125 4.14 9.90 7.48
N SER A 126 3.16 9.66 8.34
CA SER A 126 2.90 10.45 9.55
C SER A 126 3.93 10.22 10.67
N THR A 127 4.62 9.07 10.62
CA THR A 127 5.59 8.67 11.65
C THR A 127 7.00 9.14 11.34
N LEU A 128 7.38 9.21 10.06
CA LEU A 128 8.71 9.66 9.63
C LEU A 128 9.14 11.00 10.23
N PRO A 129 8.31 12.08 10.26
CA PRO A 129 8.69 13.36 10.85
C PRO A 129 8.94 13.32 12.36
N LYS A 130 8.44 12.27 13.05
CA LYS A 130 8.57 12.15 14.50
C LYS A 130 9.97 11.67 14.93
N PHE A 131 10.74 11.08 14.03
CA PHE A 131 12.08 10.57 14.33
C PHE A 131 13.16 10.94 13.31
N LEU A 132 12.79 11.62 12.21
CA LEU A 132 13.74 12.16 11.23
C LEU A 132 13.73 13.70 11.26
N SER A 133 14.91 14.30 11.25
CA SER A 133 15.04 15.73 11.05
C SER A 133 14.69 16.16 9.61
N ARG A 134 14.35 17.43 9.38
CA ARG A 134 13.90 17.95 8.08
C ARG A 134 14.77 17.55 6.88
N PRO A 135 16.13 17.63 6.93
CA PRO A 135 16.96 17.20 5.81
C PRO A 135 16.84 15.72 5.49
N TYR A 136 16.77 14.87 6.52
CA TYR A 136 16.61 13.42 6.36
C TYR A 136 15.19 13.02 5.92
N LEU A 137 14.18 13.78 6.35
CA LEU A 137 12.80 13.57 5.91
C LEU A 137 12.64 13.79 4.40
N LYS A 138 13.30 14.86 3.86
CA LYS A 138 13.33 15.08 2.41
C LYS A 138 13.94 13.89 1.67
N LEU A 139 15.08 13.39 2.13
CA LEU A 139 15.74 12.22 1.55
C LEU A 139 14.88 10.95 1.66
N ALA A 140 14.18 10.77 2.78
CA ALA A 140 13.27 9.64 2.97
C ALA A 140 12.12 9.66 1.95
N ASN A 141 11.50 10.81 1.73
CA ASN A 141 10.44 10.97 0.73
C ASN A 141 10.94 10.72 -0.71
N GLU A 142 12.15 11.20 -1.03
CA GLU A 142 12.79 10.92 -2.33
C GLU A 142 13.03 9.42 -2.50
N MET A 143 13.50 8.72 -1.45
CA MET A 143 13.72 7.26 -1.47
C MET A 143 12.40 6.49 -1.63
N THR A 144 11.31 6.95 -1.02
CA THR A 144 9.97 6.34 -1.21
C THR A 144 9.57 6.40 -2.68
N GLY A 145 9.76 7.52 -3.37
CA GLY A 145 9.50 7.64 -4.81
C GLY A 145 10.37 6.70 -5.64
N ILE A 146 11.64 6.56 -5.29
CA ILE A 146 12.57 5.63 -5.97
C ILE A 146 12.12 4.17 -5.76
N ILE A 147 11.75 3.79 -4.54
CA ILE A 147 11.21 2.44 -4.26
C ILE A 147 9.97 2.17 -5.12
N TRP A 148 9.02 3.08 -5.13
CA TRP A 148 7.80 2.95 -5.94
C TRP A 148 8.15 2.66 -7.40
N THR A 149 9.01 3.47 -8.00
CA THR A 149 9.40 3.32 -9.40
C THR A 149 10.11 1.98 -9.66
N ILE A 150 11.06 1.62 -8.81
CA ILE A 150 11.82 0.36 -8.96
C ILE A 150 10.92 -0.85 -8.77
N THR A 151 10.13 -0.88 -7.69
CA THR A 151 9.27 -2.03 -7.40
C THR A 151 8.13 -2.15 -8.40
N TYR A 152 7.58 -1.03 -8.89
CA TYR A 152 6.61 -1.04 -9.98
C TYR A 152 7.19 -1.68 -11.23
N THR A 153 8.30 -1.13 -11.73
CA THR A 153 8.88 -1.55 -13.01
C THR A 153 9.40 -3.00 -12.96
N PHE A 154 10.27 -3.27 -12.00
CA PHE A 154 10.91 -4.59 -11.89
C PHE A 154 9.99 -5.63 -11.23
N GLY A 155 9.15 -5.22 -10.29
CA GLY A 155 8.18 -6.09 -9.64
C GLY A 155 7.15 -6.63 -10.64
N MET A 156 6.51 -5.76 -11.44
CA MET A 156 5.55 -6.21 -12.45
C MET A 156 6.20 -7.09 -13.53
N ALA A 157 7.36 -6.68 -14.05
CA ALA A 157 8.07 -7.46 -15.07
C ALA A 157 8.47 -8.85 -14.56
N SER A 158 9.05 -8.92 -13.35
CA SER A 158 9.44 -10.19 -12.73
C SER A 158 8.22 -11.03 -12.35
N ALA A 159 7.11 -10.42 -11.92
CA ALA A 159 5.88 -11.13 -11.63
C ALA A 159 5.30 -11.82 -12.87
N GLY A 160 5.25 -11.13 -14.02
CA GLY A 160 4.78 -11.72 -15.28
C GLY A 160 5.65 -12.92 -15.70
N ILE A 161 6.97 -12.78 -15.66
CA ILE A 161 7.91 -13.87 -15.97
C ILE A 161 7.73 -15.02 -14.97
N PHE A 162 7.65 -14.73 -13.68
CA PHE A 162 7.50 -15.76 -12.65
C PHE A 162 6.19 -16.53 -12.79
N ILE A 163 5.07 -15.83 -13.04
CA ILE A 163 3.76 -16.44 -13.24
C ILE A 163 3.76 -17.35 -14.48
N HIS A 164 4.42 -16.93 -15.56
CA HIS A 164 4.55 -17.73 -16.78
C HIS A 164 5.20 -19.09 -16.51
N TYR A 165 6.25 -19.15 -15.66
CA TYR A 165 6.96 -20.41 -15.40
C TYR A 165 6.39 -21.21 -14.21
N PHE A 166 5.86 -20.56 -13.20
CA PHE A 166 5.47 -21.20 -11.93
C PHE A 166 3.96 -21.13 -11.63
N GLY A 167 3.20 -20.38 -12.43
CA GLY A 167 1.77 -20.20 -12.26
C GLY A 167 1.39 -19.16 -11.19
N VAL A 168 0.11 -18.77 -11.21
CA VAL A 168 -0.45 -17.71 -10.37
C VAL A 168 -0.39 -18.04 -8.88
N ARG A 169 -0.69 -19.30 -8.50
CA ARG A 169 -0.64 -19.71 -7.08
C ARG A 169 0.75 -19.55 -6.47
N ALA A 170 1.79 -19.88 -7.23
CA ALA A 170 3.17 -19.70 -6.78
C ALA A 170 3.52 -18.22 -6.55
N ALA A 171 2.96 -17.32 -7.36
CA ALA A 171 3.14 -15.88 -7.19
C ALA A 171 2.50 -15.38 -5.87
N PHE A 172 1.29 -15.85 -5.51
CA PHE A 172 0.67 -15.52 -4.22
C PHE A 172 1.46 -16.10 -3.04
N ILE A 173 1.98 -17.33 -3.17
CA ILE A 173 2.84 -17.92 -2.13
C ILE A 173 4.12 -17.10 -1.95
N LEU A 174 4.74 -16.67 -3.05
CA LEU A 174 5.94 -15.83 -2.98
C LEU A 174 5.63 -14.48 -2.31
N ASP A 175 4.53 -13.81 -2.70
CA ASP A 175 4.09 -12.57 -2.06
C ASP A 175 3.85 -12.78 -0.55
N PHE A 176 3.16 -13.84 -0.18
CA PHE A 176 2.96 -14.21 1.23
C PHE A 176 4.28 -14.38 1.99
N CYS A 177 5.24 -15.11 1.43
CA CYS A 177 6.55 -15.30 2.04
C CYS A 177 7.31 -13.98 2.20
N LEU A 178 7.26 -13.08 1.21
CA LEU A 178 7.87 -11.76 1.28
C LEU A 178 7.22 -10.89 2.36
N TYR A 179 5.88 -10.94 2.49
CA TYR A 179 5.18 -10.26 3.59
C TYR A 179 5.54 -10.82 4.96
N VAL A 180 5.62 -12.15 5.11
CA VAL A 180 6.08 -12.80 6.35
C VAL A 180 7.50 -12.34 6.71
N PHE A 181 8.40 -12.32 5.75
CA PHE A 181 9.76 -11.85 5.98
C PHE A 181 9.80 -10.37 6.39
N SER A 182 9.07 -9.52 5.67
CA SER A 182 8.92 -8.10 6.00
C SER A 182 8.29 -7.88 7.38
N PHE A 183 7.35 -8.72 7.78
CA PHE A 183 6.72 -8.68 9.09
C PHE A 183 7.73 -8.87 10.22
N PHE A 184 8.63 -9.83 10.10
CA PHE A 184 9.69 -10.01 11.10
C PHE A 184 10.67 -8.83 11.17
N ILE A 185 10.90 -8.13 10.05
CA ILE A 185 11.67 -6.88 10.06
C ILE A 185 10.88 -5.78 10.78
N LEU A 186 9.59 -5.65 10.49
CA LEU A 186 8.70 -4.66 11.10
C LEU A 186 8.64 -4.82 12.64
N LEU A 187 8.60 -6.05 13.14
CA LEU A 187 8.57 -6.30 14.59
C LEU A 187 9.80 -5.76 15.32
N ARG A 188 10.94 -5.60 14.63
CA ARG A 188 12.18 -5.02 15.19
C ARG A 188 12.16 -3.50 15.30
N LEU A 189 11.12 -2.82 14.78
CA LEU A 189 10.93 -1.37 14.96
C LEU A 189 10.73 -1.03 16.45
N ASN A 190 11.36 0.05 16.86
CA ASN A 190 11.23 0.57 18.21
C ASN A 190 10.82 2.05 18.18
N PHE A 191 9.56 2.31 18.49
CA PHE A 191 8.97 3.66 18.55
C PHE A 191 8.61 4.05 19.99
N LYS A 192 9.40 3.62 20.98
CA LYS A 192 9.11 3.82 22.41
C LYS A 192 8.91 5.29 22.80
N ASP A 193 9.56 6.21 22.08
CA ASP A 193 9.60 7.63 22.41
C ASP A 193 8.63 8.49 21.59
N LEU A 194 7.78 7.88 20.76
CA LEU A 194 6.83 8.65 19.97
C LEU A 194 5.63 9.06 20.85
N ALA A 195 5.55 10.36 21.16
CA ALA A 195 4.45 10.92 21.92
C ALA A 195 3.11 10.61 21.23
N ARG A 196 2.13 10.21 22.05
CA ARG A 196 0.75 10.02 21.62
C ARG A 196 0.10 11.39 21.50
N ASN A 197 -0.46 11.71 20.35
CA ASN A 197 -1.27 12.91 20.22
C ASN A 197 -2.47 12.84 21.19
N ALA A 198 -2.85 13.99 21.75
CA ALA A 198 -3.99 14.07 22.64
C ALA A 198 -5.25 13.50 21.96
N ARG A 199 -6.06 12.78 22.73
CA ARG A 199 -7.31 12.18 22.24
C ARG A 199 -8.35 13.27 22.01
N GLU A 200 -8.39 13.84 20.81
CA GLU A 200 -9.48 14.70 20.42
C GLU A 200 -10.69 13.92 19.91
N PRO A 201 -11.92 14.45 20.08
CA PRO A 201 -13.12 13.83 19.55
C PRO A 201 -13.04 13.73 18.02
N VAL A 202 -13.41 12.58 17.46
CA VAL A 202 -13.40 12.29 16.01
C VAL A 202 -14.09 13.38 15.18
N PHE A 203 -15.26 13.83 15.66
CA PHE A 203 -16.03 14.88 14.99
C PHE A 203 -15.30 16.23 14.92
N LYS A 204 -14.51 16.56 15.96
CA LYS A 204 -13.70 17.79 15.96
C LYS A 204 -12.59 17.68 14.93
N MET A 205 -11.89 16.55 14.87
CA MET A 205 -10.82 16.31 13.88
C MET A 205 -11.35 16.39 12.43
N LEU A 206 -12.51 15.79 12.14
CA LEU A 206 -13.15 15.92 10.83
C LEU A 206 -13.49 17.37 10.49
N LYS A 207 -14.11 18.10 11.43
CA LYS A 207 -14.46 19.50 11.24
C LYS A 207 -13.22 20.37 10.97
N GLU A 208 -12.15 20.15 11.70
CA GLU A 208 -10.89 20.87 11.51
C GLU A 208 -10.27 20.55 10.14
N GLY A 209 -10.28 19.28 9.72
CA GLY A 209 -9.84 18.88 8.39
C GLY A 209 -10.62 19.54 7.27
N PHE A 210 -11.95 19.55 7.34
CA PHE A 210 -12.79 20.26 6.36
C PHE A 210 -12.58 21.79 6.39
N SER A 211 -12.44 22.37 7.58
CA SER A 211 -12.12 23.80 7.72
C SER A 211 -10.78 24.14 7.11
N TYR A 212 -9.77 23.28 7.29
CA TYR A 212 -8.44 23.44 6.67
C TYR A 212 -8.53 23.41 5.14
N LEU A 213 -9.21 22.44 4.56
CA LEU A 213 -9.41 22.35 3.11
C LEU A 213 -10.11 23.60 2.56
N ARG A 214 -11.14 24.09 3.25
CA ARG A 214 -11.86 25.30 2.84
C ARG A 214 -10.98 26.56 2.87
N SER A 215 -10.06 26.65 3.82
CA SER A 215 -9.14 27.79 3.94
C SER A 215 -7.88 27.68 3.05
N HIS A 216 -7.64 26.50 2.43
CA HIS A 216 -6.46 26.26 1.60
C HIS A 216 -6.84 25.72 0.21
N PRO A 217 -7.39 26.56 -0.69
CA PRO A 217 -7.88 26.13 -1.99
C PRO A 217 -6.78 25.47 -2.87
N LEU A 218 -5.53 25.88 -2.73
CA LEU A 218 -4.41 25.23 -3.42
C LEU A 218 -4.29 23.72 -3.07
N VAL A 219 -4.50 23.38 -1.80
CA VAL A 219 -4.46 21.96 -1.37
C VAL A 219 -5.61 21.19 -2.03
N VAL A 220 -6.81 21.77 -2.11
CA VAL A 220 -7.94 21.14 -2.79
C VAL A 220 -7.65 20.93 -4.28
N HIS A 221 -7.08 21.93 -4.96
CA HIS A 221 -6.69 21.80 -6.37
C HIS A 221 -5.65 20.69 -6.59
N LEU A 222 -4.65 20.57 -5.71
CA LEU A 222 -3.65 19.51 -5.78
C LEU A 222 -4.26 18.12 -5.55
N ILE A 223 -5.22 18.00 -4.61
CA ILE A 223 -5.93 16.73 -4.36
C ILE A 223 -6.76 16.35 -5.60
N VAL A 224 -7.52 17.30 -6.17
CA VAL A 224 -8.33 17.05 -7.36
C VAL A 224 -7.46 16.68 -8.56
N LEU A 225 -6.35 17.39 -8.77
CA LEU A 225 -5.39 17.07 -9.84
C LEU A 225 -4.81 15.66 -9.66
N HIS A 226 -4.41 15.31 -8.44
CA HIS A 226 -3.87 13.98 -8.14
C HIS A 226 -4.93 12.89 -8.36
N ALA A 227 -6.18 13.11 -7.92
CA ALA A 227 -7.29 12.19 -8.14
C ALA A 227 -7.56 11.99 -9.64
N PHE A 228 -7.51 13.07 -10.43
CA PHE A 228 -7.68 13.01 -11.89
C PHE A 228 -6.57 12.17 -12.55
N VAL A 229 -5.31 12.39 -12.17
CA VAL A 229 -4.18 11.60 -12.66
C VAL A 229 -4.34 10.13 -12.26
N ALA A 230 -4.75 9.83 -11.02
CA ALA A 230 -4.94 8.46 -10.55
C ALA A 230 -6.04 7.70 -11.33
N VAL A 231 -7.11 8.38 -11.75
CA VAL A 231 -8.17 7.77 -12.58
C VAL A 231 -7.68 7.47 -14.00
N THR A 232 -6.69 8.19 -14.49
CA THR A 232 -6.12 7.99 -15.85
C THR A 232 -5.02 6.92 -15.90
N THR A 233 -4.68 6.28 -14.77
CA THR A 233 -3.75 5.15 -14.77
C THR A 233 -4.41 3.94 -15.42
N TYR A 234 -3.83 3.43 -16.51
CA TYR A 234 -4.39 2.41 -17.42
C TYR A 234 -3.83 1.01 -17.19
N ASP A 235 -3.32 0.72 -16.00
CA ASP A 235 -2.70 -0.58 -15.68
C ASP A 235 -3.64 -1.76 -16.02
N ASN A 236 -4.95 -1.57 -15.79
CA ASN A 236 -5.95 -2.57 -16.13
C ASN A 236 -6.29 -2.63 -17.65
N LEU A 237 -6.13 -1.52 -18.37
CA LEU A 237 -6.31 -1.49 -19.82
C LEU A 237 -5.19 -2.22 -20.54
N ILE A 238 -3.96 -2.16 -20.04
CA ILE A 238 -2.82 -2.89 -20.58
C ILE A 238 -3.06 -4.40 -20.48
N ALA A 239 -3.61 -4.89 -19.37
CA ALA A 239 -3.96 -6.29 -19.19
C ALA A 239 -5.06 -6.76 -20.19
N LEU A 240 -5.98 -5.87 -20.57
CA LEU A 240 -7.02 -6.16 -21.57
C LEU A 240 -6.49 -6.13 -23.01
N LEU A 241 -5.47 -5.31 -23.30
CA LEU A 241 -4.86 -5.20 -24.63
C LEU A 241 -3.81 -6.30 -24.91
N ALA A 242 -3.36 -6.99 -23.85
CA ALA A 242 -2.41 -8.11 -23.96
C ALA A 242 -3.09 -9.46 -24.34
N LYS A 243 -4.38 -9.47 -24.62
CA LYS A 243 -5.13 -10.56 -25.25
C LYS A 243 -5.04 -10.48 -26.77
#